data_ac28f1422f5cc7a74212b0699b80dd24
#
_entry.id   ac28f1422f5cc7a74212b0699b80dd24
#
_cell.length_a   1.000
_cell.length_b   1.000
_cell.length_c   1.000
_cell.angle_alpha   90.00
_cell.angle_beta   90.00
_cell.angle_gamma   90.00
#
_symmetry.space_group_name_H-M   'P 1'
#
loop_
_entity.id
_entity.type
_entity.pdbx_description
1 polymer ?
#
loop_
_entity_poly.entity_id
_entity_poly.type
_entity_poly.pdbx_seq_one_letter_code
_entity_poly.pdbx_strand_id
1 'polypeptide(L)'
;MATEKSSSRSWMSDAAIYQIYPRSFKDSTGSGLGDIAGITQQMDYLERLGIEAIWLSPFYPSPLVDGGYDVADYCDVDPRLGSLDDFDDMIAAAHARGIKVIVDIVPNHSSNQHPWFKAALAAGSGSPERARYIFRDGRGEHGELPPTNWNANFGGPAWTRVADGQWYLHMFTPEQPDFDWSCPEVHALFCDVLAFWSDRGVDGFRIDVAQGLAKDLDRDDLDRWHLAEGDDMVDDGTHPLWDRNEVHEIYREWRRVFDRYSPPRSAVAEAWVLPERQYLYARPSELGQTFNFEFAKATWTYDDMHTAIEKGLKAAVESDSASTWVLSNHDVPRVATRYALPQIKATRYHQIALDWLLRDGSSYDEDRELGERRARAALLLELALPGSAYVYQGEELGLFEVADIPWAALEDPTATNTHGPKREKGRDGCRVPLPWVAADDPAHGGSFGFSPADADAAPHLPQPAWFSDYAADKEEADPTSMLALYRDALWLRRKLRGCANDLAWLDLDGRTGLADGAEGAEGGVIAYRRDNGWTCVTNFGAAPVELPAGRVLLTSSPLADGRLTQDSSAWIMLGEM
;
A
#
# COMPACT_ATOMS: atom_id res chain seq x y z
N MET A 1 -10.83 38.89 14.40
CA MET A 1 -9.41 38.72 14.05
C MET A 1 -9.17 37.22 13.99
N ALA A 2 -9.35 36.62 12.83
CA ALA A 2 -8.99 35.22 12.56
C ALA A 2 -7.46 35.20 12.40
N THR A 3 -6.78 34.58 13.32
CA THR A 3 -5.35 34.29 13.21
C THR A 3 -5.16 33.30 12.07
N GLU A 4 -4.53 33.75 11.00
CA GLU A 4 -3.96 32.92 9.96
C GLU A 4 -3.00 31.89 10.61
N LYS A 5 -3.49 30.71 10.93
CA LYS A 5 -2.67 29.51 11.02
C LYS A 5 -2.52 28.94 9.62
N SER A 6 -1.73 29.57 8.77
CA SER A 6 -1.11 28.90 7.65
C SER A 6 0.02 28.03 8.22
N SER A 7 -0.30 26.89 8.82
CA SER A 7 0.63 25.78 8.84
C SER A 7 0.80 25.36 7.39
N SER A 8 2.00 25.45 6.83
CA SER A 8 2.29 24.96 5.50
C SER A 8 2.02 23.45 5.50
N ARG A 9 0.83 23.05 5.03
CA ARG A 9 0.49 21.62 4.90
C ARG A 9 1.53 20.95 4.00
N SER A 10 1.89 19.72 4.33
CA SER A 10 2.75 18.89 3.49
C SER A 10 2.15 18.78 2.08
N TRP A 11 2.98 18.79 1.05
CA TRP A 11 2.57 18.54 -0.33
C TRP A 11 1.83 17.20 -0.48
N MET A 12 2.16 16.22 0.38
CA MET A 12 1.56 14.88 0.38
C MET A 12 0.10 14.89 0.84
N SER A 13 -0.35 15.94 1.55
CA SER A 13 -1.66 15.95 2.24
C SER A 13 -2.88 15.82 1.31
N ASP A 14 -2.75 16.09 0.03
CA ASP A 14 -3.84 16.00 -0.95
C ASP A 14 -3.38 15.48 -2.33
N ALA A 15 -2.17 14.95 -2.41
CA ALA A 15 -1.58 14.43 -3.64
C ALA A 15 -2.23 13.13 -4.10
N ALA A 16 -2.25 12.91 -5.41
CA ALA A 16 -2.48 11.61 -6.02
C ALA A 16 -1.11 10.93 -6.24
N ILE A 17 -0.91 9.78 -5.58
CA ILE A 17 0.36 9.06 -5.51
C ILE A 17 0.19 7.72 -6.22
N TYR A 18 1.08 7.40 -7.14
CA TYR A 18 1.07 6.15 -7.89
C TYR A 18 2.13 5.20 -7.33
N GLN A 19 1.71 4.05 -6.83
CA GLN A 19 2.63 3.03 -6.33
C GLN A 19 3.19 2.20 -7.48
N ILE A 20 4.50 2.15 -7.57
CA ILE A 20 5.26 1.30 -8.48
C ILE A 20 5.90 0.15 -7.69
N TYR A 21 5.63 -1.09 -8.12
CA TYR A 21 6.36 -2.28 -7.74
C TYR A 21 7.45 -2.50 -8.80
N PRO A 22 8.72 -2.08 -8.58
CA PRO A 22 9.72 -1.92 -9.63
C PRO A 22 9.92 -3.16 -10.48
N ARG A 23 9.99 -4.33 -9.86
CA ARG A 23 10.20 -5.63 -10.52
C ARG A 23 9.14 -5.98 -11.57
N SER A 24 7.94 -5.40 -11.47
CA SER A 24 6.78 -5.73 -12.33
C SER A 24 6.27 -4.54 -13.14
N PHE A 25 6.97 -3.40 -13.13
CA PHE A 25 6.51 -2.22 -13.83
C PHE A 25 6.94 -2.21 -15.30
N LYS A 26 8.25 -2.20 -15.57
CA LYS A 26 8.81 -2.21 -16.92
C LYS A 26 10.25 -2.70 -16.89
N ASP A 27 10.55 -3.73 -17.67
CA ASP A 27 11.90 -4.25 -17.90
C ASP A 27 12.52 -3.54 -19.10
N SER A 28 13.62 -2.82 -18.90
CA SER A 28 14.36 -2.14 -19.96
C SER A 28 15.51 -2.95 -20.51
N THR A 29 15.94 -3.99 -19.81
CA THR A 29 17.17 -4.76 -20.08
C THR A 29 16.92 -6.12 -20.71
N GLY A 30 15.69 -6.64 -20.61
CA GLY A 30 15.35 -8.00 -21.08
C GLY A 30 15.68 -9.10 -20.09
N SER A 31 15.90 -8.73 -18.83
CA SER A 31 16.23 -9.66 -17.73
C SER A 31 15.02 -10.45 -17.20
N GLY A 32 13.81 -10.07 -17.57
CA GLY A 32 12.57 -10.58 -17.00
C GLY A 32 12.15 -9.91 -15.70
N LEU A 33 12.95 -8.97 -15.18
CA LEU A 33 12.64 -8.10 -14.05
C LEU A 33 12.52 -6.66 -14.51
N GLY A 34 11.50 -5.96 -14.03
CA GLY A 34 11.41 -4.52 -14.18
C GLY A 34 12.56 -3.81 -13.45
N ASP A 35 12.93 -2.63 -13.91
CA ASP A 35 14.11 -1.89 -13.46
C ASP A 35 13.87 -0.37 -13.39
N ILE A 36 14.80 0.35 -12.77
CA ILE A 36 14.71 1.82 -12.58
C ILE A 36 14.73 2.56 -13.93
N ALA A 37 15.51 2.10 -14.89
CA ALA A 37 15.53 2.68 -16.24
C ALA A 37 14.20 2.48 -16.97
N GLY A 38 13.53 1.33 -16.76
CA GLY A 38 12.18 1.06 -17.25
C GLY A 38 11.15 2.02 -16.65
N ILE A 39 11.26 2.37 -15.38
CA ILE A 39 10.42 3.40 -14.76
C ILE A 39 10.66 4.75 -15.44
N THR A 40 11.91 5.10 -15.69
CA THR A 40 12.29 6.35 -16.38
C THR A 40 11.68 6.41 -17.79
N GLN A 41 11.66 5.29 -18.54
CA GLN A 41 11.05 5.21 -19.86
C GLN A 41 9.54 5.50 -19.86
N GLN A 42 8.85 5.24 -18.74
CA GLN A 42 7.40 5.42 -18.60
C GLN A 42 7.00 6.76 -17.92
N MET A 43 7.93 7.69 -17.70
CA MET A 43 7.62 8.97 -17.05
C MET A 43 6.59 9.81 -17.81
N ASP A 44 6.59 9.77 -19.14
CA ASP A 44 5.57 10.46 -19.96
C ASP A 44 4.17 9.84 -19.79
N TYR A 45 4.08 8.53 -19.61
CA TYR A 45 2.83 7.85 -19.28
C TYR A 45 2.29 8.32 -17.92
N LEU A 46 3.13 8.35 -16.91
CA LEU A 46 2.80 8.78 -15.55
C LEU A 46 2.39 10.27 -15.51
N GLU A 47 3.09 11.15 -16.27
CA GLU A 47 2.70 12.54 -16.40
C GLU A 47 1.31 12.68 -17.05
N ARG A 48 1.05 11.96 -18.17
CA ARG A 48 -0.26 11.98 -18.85
C ARG A 48 -1.38 11.43 -17.97
N LEU A 49 -1.09 10.44 -17.14
CA LEU A 49 -2.05 9.91 -16.17
C LEU A 49 -2.51 10.98 -15.18
N GLY A 50 -1.65 11.95 -14.85
CA GLY A 50 -2.01 13.08 -13.99
C GLY A 50 -1.69 12.86 -12.51
N ILE A 51 -0.84 11.90 -12.17
CA ILE A 51 -0.34 11.68 -10.81
C ILE A 51 0.62 12.79 -10.38
N GLU A 52 0.82 12.97 -9.09
CA GLU A 52 1.66 14.03 -8.52
C GLU A 52 2.90 13.51 -7.81
N ALA A 53 2.90 12.23 -7.50
CA ALA A 53 4.05 11.54 -6.95
C ALA A 53 4.06 10.06 -7.37
N ILE A 54 5.24 9.47 -7.38
CA ILE A 54 5.43 8.01 -7.43
C ILE A 54 5.92 7.54 -6.07
N TRP A 55 5.45 6.36 -5.65
CA TRP A 55 5.99 5.62 -4.52
C TRP A 55 6.60 4.31 -5.04
N LEU A 56 7.90 4.13 -4.84
CA LEU A 56 8.63 2.92 -5.19
C LEU A 56 8.62 1.94 -4.02
N SER A 57 8.09 0.74 -4.20
CA SER A 57 8.36 -0.40 -3.31
C SER A 57 9.86 -0.73 -3.32
N PRO A 58 10.42 -1.48 -2.35
CA PRO A 58 11.85 -1.63 -2.19
C PRO A 58 12.58 -2.06 -3.46
N PHE A 59 13.66 -1.35 -3.75
CA PHE A 59 14.56 -1.56 -4.89
C PHE A 59 16.03 -1.74 -4.46
N TYR A 60 16.25 -1.89 -3.18
CA TYR A 60 17.54 -2.06 -2.53
C TYR A 60 18.16 -3.43 -2.85
N PRO A 61 19.51 -3.60 -2.71
CA PRO A 61 20.12 -4.91 -2.73
C PRO A 61 19.44 -5.87 -1.76
N SER A 62 18.94 -6.99 -2.29
CA SER A 62 18.14 -7.96 -1.56
C SER A 62 18.28 -9.35 -2.17
N PRO A 63 18.29 -10.43 -1.38
CA PRO A 63 18.09 -11.80 -1.88
C PRO A 63 16.73 -12.07 -2.53
N LEU A 64 15.75 -11.15 -2.36
CA LEU A 64 14.37 -11.25 -2.84
C LEU A 64 13.56 -12.38 -2.19
N VAL A 65 13.85 -12.72 -0.94
CA VAL A 65 13.07 -13.72 -0.19
C VAL A 65 11.65 -13.21 0.05
N ASP A 66 11.48 -11.90 0.22
CA ASP A 66 10.19 -11.22 0.38
C ASP A 66 10.09 -10.02 -0.60
N GLY A 67 10.30 -10.31 -1.88
CA GLY A 67 10.04 -9.32 -2.95
C GLY A 67 10.84 -8.02 -2.87
N GLY A 68 11.92 -7.96 -2.07
CA GLY A 68 12.75 -6.79 -1.84
C GLY A 68 12.68 -6.22 -0.42
N TYR A 69 11.72 -6.67 0.40
CA TYR A 69 11.60 -6.26 1.79
C TYR A 69 12.67 -6.87 2.73
N ASP A 70 13.44 -7.85 2.26
CA ASP A 70 14.65 -8.37 2.93
C ASP A 70 15.89 -7.58 2.48
N VAL A 71 16.07 -6.36 3.04
CA VAL A 71 17.07 -5.37 2.60
C VAL A 71 18.48 -5.72 3.10
N ALA A 72 19.42 -5.88 2.17
CA ALA A 72 20.83 -6.16 2.48
C ALA A 72 21.73 -4.90 2.51
N ASP A 73 21.33 -3.83 1.81
CA ASP A 73 21.97 -2.51 1.86
C ASP A 73 20.91 -1.43 1.66
N TYR A 74 20.77 -0.51 2.61
CA TYR A 74 19.75 0.55 2.58
C TYR A 74 20.14 1.77 1.75
N CYS A 75 21.40 1.85 1.28
CA CYS A 75 21.95 3.02 0.62
C CYS A 75 22.42 2.73 -0.81
N ASP A 76 21.93 1.67 -1.44
CA ASP A 76 22.27 1.32 -2.82
C ASP A 76 21.03 0.81 -3.57
N VAL A 77 21.15 0.67 -4.89
CA VAL A 77 20.16 0.05 -5.78
C VAL A 77 20.58 -1.39 -6.05
N ASP A 78 19.64 -2.33 -6.04
CA ASP A 78 19.93 -3.71 -6.43
C ASP A 78 20.48 -3.74 -7.86
N PRO A 79 21.65 -4.35 -8.10
CA PRO A 79 22.26 -4.34 -9.43
C PRO A 79 21.44 -5.03 -10.52
N ARG A 80 20.44 -5.81 -10.15
CA ARG A 80 19.45 -6.38 -11.09
C ARG A 80 18.41 -5.36 -11.53
N LEU A 81 18.17 -4.32 -10.72
CA LEU A 81 17.18 -3.28 -10.95
C LEU A 81 17.81 -1.97 -11.45
N GLY A 82 19.13 -1.84 -11.42
CA GLY A 82 19.84 -0.65 -11.87
C GLY A 82 21.00 -0.24 -10.98
N SER A 83 21.30 1.04 -11.00
CA SER A 83 22.37 1.68 -10.23
C SER A 83 21.88 2.97 -9.57
N LEU A 84 22.70 3.56 -8.69
CA LEU A 84 22.43 4.89 -8.13
C LEU A 84 22.38 5.99 -9.22
N ASP A 85 23.13 5.85 -10.30
CA ASP A 85 23.08 6.79 -11.42
C ASP A 85 21.72 6.68 -12.17
N ASP A 86 21.20 5.46 -12.38
CA ASP A 86 19.87 5.26 -12.96
C ASP A 86 18.77 5.84 -12.04
N PHE A 87 18.95 5.74 -10.73
CA PHE A 87 18.03 6.33 -9.76
C PHE A 87 18.07 7.88 -9.80
N ASP A 88 19.26 8.48 -9.90
CA ASP A 88 19.41 9.93 -10.02
C ASP A 88 18.78 10.44 -11.33
N ASP A 89 18.93 9.70 -12.43
CA ASP A 89 18.28 10.01 -13.72
C ASP A 89 16.75 9.90 -13.61
N MET A 90 16.24 8.89 -12.93
CA MET A 90 14.80 8.71 -12.69
C MET A 90 14.23 9.87 -11.86
N ILE A 91 14.90 10.26 -10.77
CA ILE A 91 14.48 11.43 -9.95
C ILE A 91 14.47 12.70 -10.80
N ALA A 92 15.53 12.94 -11.59
CA ALA A 92 15.61 14.11 -12.45
C ALA A 92 14.47 14.14 -13.48
N ALA A 93 14.15 12.99 -14.08
CA ALA A 93 13.04 12.84 -15.03
C ALA A 93 11.66 13.10 -14.38
N ALA A 94 11.44 12.60 -13.16
CA ALA A 94 10.23 12.83 -12.38
C ALA A 94 10.07 14.31 -12.01
N HIS A 95 11.12 14.90 -11.44
CA HIS A 95 11.11 16.31 -11.03
C HIS A 95 10.92 17.28 -12.20
N ALA A 96 11.51 16.97 -13.38
CA ALA A 96 11.31 17.77 -14.60
C ALA A 96 9.82 17.87 -15.02
N ARG A 97 9.00 16.89 -14.61
CA ARG A 97 7.53 16.83 -14.85
C ARG A 97 6.71 17.26 -13.64
N GLY A 98 7.36 17.72 -12.57
CA GLY A 98 6.70 18.10 -11.33
C GLY A 98 6.15 16.90 -10.53
N ILE A 99 6.62 15.68 -10.82
CA ILE A 99 6.28 14.45 -10.11
C ILE A 99 7.30 14.27 -8.97
N LYS A 100 6.81 14.07 -7.75
CA LYS A 100 7.61 13.81 -6.57
C LYS A 100 7.91 12.32 -6.41
N VAL A 101 8.95 12.02 -5.63
CA VAL A 101 9.41 10.63 -5.43
C VAL A 101 9.37 10.26 -3.96
N ILE A 102 8.68 9.16 -3.65
CA ILE A 102 8.60 8.51 -2.34
C ILE A 102 9.32 7.17 -2.45
N VAL A 103 10.18 6.85 -1.48
CA VAL A 103 10.80 5.53 -1.38
C VAL A 103 10.34 4.81 -0.12
N ASP A 104 10.32 3.49 -0.20
CA ASP A 104 9.97 2.61 0.91
C ASP A 104 11.16 2.46 1.87
N ILE A 105 10.97 2.54 3.16
CA ILE A 105 11.98 2.26 4.19
C ILE A 105 11.49 1.10 5.04
N VAL A 106 12.33 0.07 5.18
CA VAL A 106 12.03 -1.17 5.90
C VAL A 106 12.82 -1.20 7.22
N PRO A 107 12.33 -0.55 8.29
CA PRO A 107 13.14 -0.34 9.48
C PRO A 107 12.98 -1.40 10.55
N ASN A 108 11.99 -2.29 10.46
CA ASN A 108 11.76 -3.32 11.48
C ASN A 108 12.86 -4.40 11.46
N HIS A 109 13.35 -4.78 10.28
CA HIS A 109 14.29 -5.87 10.07
C HIS A 109 15.24 -5.57 8.92
N SER A 110 16.30 -6.34 8.79
CA SER A 110 17.15 -6.36 7.58
C SER A 110 17.15 -7.75 6.95
N SER A 111 17.80 -7.90 5.79
CA SER A 111 18.18 -9.22 5.29
C SER A 111 19.20 -9.88 6.23
N ASN A 112 19.18 -11.21 6.31
CA ASN A 112 20.28 -11.97 6.90
C ASN A 112 21.60 -11.82 6.11
N GLN A 113 21.55 -11.25 4.91
CA GLN A 113 22.73 -10.89 4.10
C GLN A 113 23.28 -9.50 4.43
N HIS A 114 22.60 -8.69 5.23
CA HIS A 114 23.09 -7.40 5.67
C HIS A 114 24.42 -7.52 6.42
N PRO A 115 25.43 -6.66 6.16
CA PRO A 115 26.74 -6.73 6.80
C PRO A 115 26.68 -6.76 8.33
N TRP A 116 25.75 -6.03 8.93
CA TRP A 116 25.56 -6.00 10.39
C TRP A 116 25.10 -7.32 10.95
N PHE A 117 24.18 -8.04 10.28
CA PHE A 117 23.74 -9.35 10.77
C PHE A 117 24.84 -10.40 10.67
N LYS A 118 25.61 -10.39 9.56
CA LYS A 118 26.80 -11.23 9.42
C LYS A 118 27.83 -10.97 10.52
N ALA A 119 28.07 -9.68 10.84
CA ALA A 119 28.97 -9.30 11.94
C ALA A 119 28.42 -9.75 13.29
N ALA A 120 27.11 -9.61 13.53
CA ALA A 120 26.44 -10.08 14.74
C ALA A 120 26.58 -11.59 14.96
N LEU A 121 26.46 -12.39 13.90
CA LEU A 121 26.70 -13.84 13.95
C LEU A 121 28.17 -14.18 14.24
N ALA A 122 29.11 -13.49 13.61
CA ALA A 122 30.54 -13.73 13.75
C ALA A 122 31.08 -13.33 15.13
N ALA A 123 30.61 -12.22 15.69
CA ALA A 123 31.07 -11.69 16.98
C ALA A 123 30.54 -12.46 18.18
N GLY A 124 29.35 -13.07 18.09
CA GLY A 124 28.74 -13.91 19.10
C GLY A 124 28.08 -13.16 20.26
N SER A 125 27.59 -13.94 21.24
CA SER A 125 26.83 -13.43 22.37
C SER A 125 27.57 -12.35 23.18
N GLY A 126 26.83 -11.30 23.57
CA GLY A 126 27.36 -10.20 24.40
C GLY A 126 28.20 -9.17 23.65
N SER A 127 28.40 -9.30 22.33
CA SER A 127 29.13 -8.32 21.53
C SER A 127 28.24 -7.10 21.17
N PRO A 128 28.84 -5.93 20.92
CA PRO A 128 28.12 -4.76 20.43
C PRO A 128 27.41 -5.01 19.08
N GLU A 129 28.03 -5.79 18.19
CA GLU A 129 27.46 -6.17 16.90
C GLU A 129 26.16 -6.97 17.08
N ARG A 130 26.12 -7.88 18.09
CA ARG A 130 24.95 -8.69 18.42
C ARG A 130 23.82 -7.84 18.98
N ALA A 131 24.13 -6.77 19.70
CA ALA A 131 23.14 -5.86 20.31
C ALA A 131 22.30 -5.07 19.28
N ARG A 132 22.67 -5.05 18.01
CA ARG A 132 21.90 -4.39 16.93
C ARG A 132 20.66 -5.17 16.51
N TYR A 133 20.57 -6.43 16.90
CA TYR A 133 19.47 -7.33 16.58
C TYR A 133 18.93 -8.00 17.85
N ILE A 134 17.69 -8.49 17.76
CA ILE A 134 17.04 -9.14 18.89
C ILE A 134 17.54 -10.58 19.00
N PHE A 135 18.42 -10.83 19.96
CA PHE A 135 18.87 -12.15 20.33
C PHE A 135 18.50 -12.46 21.78
N ARG A 136 18.12 -13.70 22.04
CA ARG A 136 17.79 -14.19 23.40
C ARG A 136 18.34 -15.61 23.60
N ASP A 137 18.59 -15.97 24.84
CA ASP A 137 18.89 -17.32 25.21
C ASP A 137 17.64 -18.22 25.11
N GLY A 138 17.81 -19.45 24.66
CA GLY A 138 16.70 -20.38 24.57
C GLY A 138 16.25 -20.87 25.94
N ARG A 139 15.05 -21.45 26.00
CA ARG A 139 14.51 -22.14 27.16
C ARG A 139 14.94 -23.61 27.15
N GLY A 140 14.68 -24.31 28.26
CA GLY A 140 15.13 -25.71 28.48
C GLY A 140 16.48 -25.76 29.18
N GLU A 141 16.92 -26.98 29.51
CA GLU A 141 18.16 -27.21 30.29
C GLU A 141 19.43 -26.80 29.50
N HIS A 142 19.36 -26.90 28.17
CA HIS A 142 20.47 -26.59 27.25
C HIS A 142 20.13 -25.51 26.23
N GLY A 143 19.11 -24.68 26.46
CA GLY A 143 18.67 -23.64 25.53
C GLY A 143 18.12 -24.18 24.21
N GLU A 144 17.61 -25.43 24.22
CA GLU A 144 17.13 -26.12 23.03
C GLU A 144 15.73 -25.71 22.57
N LEU A 145 14.96 -25.02 23.41
CA LEU A 145 13.64 -24.48 23.09
C LEU A 145 13.72 -23.00 22.78
N PRO A 146 12.89 -22.48 21.86
CA PRO A 146 12.88 -21.05 21.55
C PRO A 146 12.45 -20.20 22.76
N PRO A 147 12.80 -18.90 22.77
CA PRO A 147 12.45 -17.98 23.87
C PRO A 147 10.94 -17.85 24.10
N THR A 148 10.13 -17.91 23.04
CA THR A 148 8.66 -17.91 23.10
C THR A 148 8.08 -18.95 22.15
N ASN A 149 6.75 -19.15 22.21
CA ASN A 149 6.02 -20.08 21.35
C ASN A 149 5.50 -19.42 20.05
N TRP A 150 6.01 -18.25 19.67
CA TRP A 150 5.49 -17.45 18.57
C TRP A 150 5.71 -18.08 17.19
N ASN A 151 4.73 -17.86 16.32
CA ASN A 151 4.84 -18.11 14.89
C ASN A 151 5.02 -16.78 14.15
N ALA A 152 5.85 -16.81 13.11
CA ALA A 152 6.07 -15.66 12.24
C ALA A 152 4.84 -15.34 11.36
N ASN A 153 4.72 -14.10 10.88
CA ASN A 153 3.58 -13.64 10.07
C ASN A 153 3.43 -14.44 8.78
N PHE A 154 4.53 -14.81 8.14
CA PHE A 154 4.51 -15.66 6.94
C PHE A 154 4.55 -17.17 7.24
N GLY A 155 4.27 -17.56 8.48
CA GLY A 155 4.25 -18.96 8.91
C GLY A 155 5.59 -19.46 9.44
N GLY A 156 5.53 -20.60 10.11
CA GLY A 156 6.70 -21.18 10.79
C GLY A 156 7.00 -20.52 12.15
N PRO A 157 8.07 -20.99 12.86
CA PRO A 157 8.50 -20.38 14.12
C PRO A 157 9.03 -18.96 13.90
N ALA A 158 8.88 -18.07 14.91
CA ALA A 158 9.42 -16.71 14.87
C ALA A 158 10.87 -16.59 15.38
N TRP A 159 11.47 -17.69 15.80
CA TRP A 159 12.81 -17.74 16.33
C TRP A 159 13.66 -18.77 15.61
N THR A 160 14.88 -18.38 15.26
CA THR A 160 15.89 -19.29 14.68
C THR A 160 17.12 -19.37 15.56
N ARG A 161 17.54 -20.61 15.87
CA ARG A 161 18.71 -20.89 16.71
C ARG A 161 19.99 -20.72 15.90
N VAL A 162 20.99 -20.04 16.50
CA VAL A 162 22.31 -19.87 15.91
C VAL A 162 23.35 -20.82 16.54
N ALA A 163 24.54 -20.88 15.95
CA ALA A 163 25.56 -21.89 16.30
C ALA A 163 26.06 -21.80 17.75
N ASP A 164 26.05 -20.63 18.38
CA ASP A 164 26.46 -20.42 19.76
C ASP A 164 25.35 -20.73 20.80
N GLY A 165 24.15 -21.10 20.31
CA GLY A 165 23.03 -21.55 21.14
C GLY A 165 21.97 -20.47 21.41
N GLN A 166 22.24 -19.23 21.11
CA GLN A 166 21.21 -18.19 21.16
C GLN A 166 20.20 -18.31 20.02
N TRP A 167 19.11 -17.53 20.11
CA TRP A 167 18.04 -17.47 19.13
C TRP A 167 17.84 -16.00 18.73
N TYR A 168 17.65 -15.76 17.43
CA TYR A 168 17.24 -14.41 16.97
C TYR A 168 15.76 -14.41 16.59
N LEU A 169 15.13 -13.26 16.82
CA LEU A 169 13.75 -13.00 16.44
C LEU A 169 13.67 -12.61 14.96
N HIS A 170 12.67 -13.15 14.28
CA HIS A 170 12.24 -12.71 12.95
C HIS A 170 10.70 -12.74 12.89
N MET A 171 10.09 -11.58 12.83
CA MET A 171 8.63 -11.47 12.80
C MET A 171 8.04 -11.94 11.47
N PHE A 172 8.85 -12.06 10.43
CA PHE A 172 8.47 -12.45 9.07
C PHE A 172 9.15 -13.77 8.67
N THR A 173 10.26 -13.75 7.93
CA THR A 173 10.99 -14.96 7.56
C THR A 173 12.31 -15.09 8.32
N PRO A 174 12.90 -16.29 8.42
CA PRO A 174 14.24 -16.45 9.01
C PRO A 174 15.31 -15.59 8.35
N GLU A 175 15.11 -15.18 7.10
CA GLU A 175 15.99 -14.30 6.35
C GLU A 175 15.83 -12.83 6.70
N GLN A 176 14.84 -12.48 7.56
CA GLN A 176 14.52 -11.10 7.96
C GLN A 176 14.69 -10.89 9.46
N PRO A 177 15.94 -10.94 10.01
CA PRO A 177 16.20 -10.74 11.44
C PRO A 177 15.78 -9.33 11.89
N ASP A 178 15.05 -9.25 13.02
CA ASP A 178 14.53 -8.02 13.58
C ASP A 178 15.64 -7.22 14.26
N PHE A 179 15.70 -5.91 13.95
CA PHE A 179 16.55 -4.96 14.66
C PHE A 179 16.10 -4.75 16.10
N ASP A 180 17.07 -4.50 16.99
CA ASP A 180 16.79 -4.02 18.35
C ASP A 180 16.83 -2.49 18.40
N TRP A 181 15.65 -1.87 18.39
CA TRP A 181 15.50 -0.42 18.44
C TRP A 181 15.82 0.21 19.80
N SER A 182 16.20 -0.58 20.80
CA SER A 182 16.85 -0.05 22.00
C SER A 182 18.34 0.30 21.76
N CYS A 183 18.92 -0.17 20.66
CA CYS A 183 20.31 0.08 20.29
C CYS A 183 20.48 1.44 19.59
N PRO A 184 21.28 2.39 20.15
CA PRO A 184 21.48 3.70 19.54
C PRO A 184 22.08 3.66 18.14
N GLU A 185 22.84 2.61 17.79
CA GLU A 185 23.42 2.47 16.45
C GLU A 185 22.35 2.22 15.38
N VAL A 186 21.25 1.54 15.74
CA VAL A 186 20.11 1.34 14.84
C VAL A 186 19.41 2.67 14.56
N HIS A 187 19.20 3.50 15.58
CA HIS A 187 18.68 4.87 15.41
C HIS A 187 19.55 5.70 14.48
N ALA A 188 20.88 5.69 14.69
CA ALA A 188 21.82 6.43 13.87
C ALA A 188 21.80 5.95 12.41
N LEU A 189 21.79 4.62 12.18
CA LEU A 189 21.70 4.04 10.84
C LEU A 189 20.50 4.60 10.07
N PHE A 190 19.30 4.56 10.65
CA PHE A 190 18.11 4.99 9.93
C PHE A 190 18.03 6.51 9.77
N CYS A 191 18.59 7.30 10.68
CA CYS A 191 18.78 8.74 10.45
C CYS A 191 19.71 9.02 9.26
N ASP A 192 20.78 8.25 9.10
CA ASP A 192 21.73 8.38 7.99
C ASP A 192 21.11 7.90 6.66
N VAL A 193 20.34 6.81 6.67
CA VAL A 193 19.58 6.30 5.49
C VAL A 193 18.59 7.34 4.99
N LEU A 194 17.80 7.93 5.90
CA LEU A 194 16.82 8.97 5.55
C LEU A 194 17.51 10.23 4.99
N ALA A 195 18.65 10.61 5.55
CA ALA A 195 19.45 11.72 5.02
C ALA A 195 20.04 11.38 3.64
N PHE A 196 20.60 10.19 3.46
CA PHE A 196 21.17 9.74 2.19
C PHE A 196 20.19 9.86 1.02
N TRP A 197 18.99 9.34 1.16
CA TRP A 197 17.97 9.41 0.12
C TRP A 197 17.41 10.83 -0.05
N SER A 198 17.29 11.57 1.05
CA SER A 198 16.86 12.97 0.98
C SER A 198 17.86 13.84 0.22
N ASP A 199 19.17 13.62 0.42
CA ASP A 199 20.25 14.33 -0.29
C ASP A 199 20.27 14.00 -1.79
N ARG A 200 19.81 12.80 -2.19
CA ARG A 200 19.61 12.39 -3.59
C ARG A 200 18.33 12.93 -4.21
N GLY A 201 17.50 13.66 -3.46
CA GLY A 201 16.32 14.32 -4.01
C GLY A 201 14.99 13.62 -3.70
N VAL A 202 14.97 12.53 -2.93
CA VAL A 202 13.72 11.90 -2.47
C VAL A 202 12.88 12.92 -1.71
N ASP A 203 11.61 13.03 -2.05
CA ASP A 203 10.66 13.99 -1.47
C ASP A 203 9.93 13.46 -0.23
N GLY A 204 9.83 12.13 -0.13
CA GLY A 204 9.11 11.50 0.97
C GLY A 204 9.43 10.03 1.16
N PHE A 205 8.86 9.45 2.22
CA PHE A 205 9.12 8.08 2.64
C PHE A 205 7.83 7.34 2.97
N ARG A 206 7.73 6.08 2.58
CA ARG A 206 6.76 5.14 3.15
C ARG A 206 7.48 4.29 4.17
N ILE A 207 6.93 4.18 5.36
CA ILE A 207 7.56 3.45 6.46
C ILE A 207 6.86 2.11 6.64
N ASP A 208 7.60 1.06 6.32
CA ASP A 208 7.17 -0.33 6.43
C ASP A 208 7.08 -0.76 7.89
N VAL A 209 6.05 -1.54 8.24
CA VAL A 209 5.83 -2.09 9.59
C VAL A 209 6.02 -1.03 10.69
N ALA A 210 5.48 0.16 10.48
CA ALA A 210 5.74 1.30 11.35
C ALA A 210 5.36 1.05 12.83
N GLN A 211 4.38 0.19 13.11
CA GLN A 211 3.94 -0.16 14.46
C GLN A 211 4.87 -1.15 15.17
N GLY A 212 5.83 -1.78 14.46
CA GLY A 212 6.60 -2.93 14.95
C GLY A 212 7.99 -2.61 15.52
N LEU A 213 8.48 -1.35 15.46
CA LEU A 213 9.89 -1.07 15.74
C LEU A 213 10.23 -1.24 17.23
N ALA A 214 9.45 -0.66 18.13
CA ALA A 214 9.69 -0.75 19.57
C ALA A 214 9.12 -2.06 20.14
N LYS A 215 9.92 -2.81 20.87
CA LYS A 215 9.54 -4.09 21.48
C LYS A 215 9.91 -4.13 22.97
N ASP A 216 9.11 -4.82 23.78
CA ASP A 216 9.37 -5.07 25.20
C ASP A 216 9.36 -6.59 25.45
N LEU A 217 10.55 -7.17 25.40
CA LEU A 217 10.74 -8.61 25.52
C LEU A 217 11.25 -9.04 26.90
N ASP A 218 11.38 -8.09 27.83
CA ASP A 218 11.82 -8.35 29.22
C ASP A 218 10.60 -8.56 30.14
N ARG A 219 9.65 -9.41 29.70
CA ARG A 219 8.37 -9.69 30.38
C ARG A 219 8.21 -11.20 30.59
N ASP A 220 7.54 -11.57 31.67
CA ASP A 220 7.26 -12.97 32.00
C ASP A 220 6.03 -13.55 31.29
N ASP A 221 5.21 -12.67 30.61
CA ASP A 221 3.94 -13.06 30.03
C ASP A 221 3.96 -13.17 28.49
N LEU A 222 5.12 -13.21 27.85
CA LEU A 222 5.27 -13.19 26.40
C LEU A 222 4.50 -14.31 25.67
N ASP A 223 4.48 -15.53 26.23
CA ASP A 223 3.75 -16.67 25.64
C ASP A 223 2.21 -16.50 25.63
N ARG A 224 1.67 -15.44 26.24
CA ARG A 224 0.24 -15.12 26.22
C ARG A 224 -0.17 -14.30 25.00
N TRP A 225 0.82 -13.64 24.37
CA TRP A 225 0.61 -12.75 23.24
C TRP A 225 0.83 -13.50 21.92
N HIS A 226 0.12 -13.08 20.88
CA HIS A 226 0.35 -13.58 19.53
C HIS A 226 1.20 -12.61 18.74
N LEU A 227 2.01 -13.15 17.84
CA LEU A 227 2.85 -12.32 16.99
C LEU A 227 2.11 -11.90 15.72
N ALA A 228 1.07 -12.65 15.32
CA ALA A 228 0.32 -12.33 14.11
C ALA A 228 -0.19 -10.88 14.15
N GLU A 229 0.08 -10.16 13.08
CA GLU A 229 -0.26 -8.75 12.95
C GLU A 229 -1.78 -8.54 13.09
N GLY A 230 -2.17 -7.64 13.99
CA GLY A 230 -3.57 -7.38 14.31
C GLY A 230 -4.20 -8.26 15.38
N ASP A 231 -3.52 -9.34 15.83
CA ASP A 231 -3.98 -10.14 16.95
C ASP A 231 -3.62 -9.47 18.30
N ASP A 232 -4.48 -9.65 19.29
CA ASP A 232 -4.30 -9.16 20.68
C ASP A 232 -4.00 -7.64 20.80
N MET A 233 -4.37 -6.83 19.80
CA MET A 233 -4.12 -5.40 19.81
C MET A 233 -4.80 -4.72 21.00
N VAL A 234 -4.05 -3.82 21.66
CA VAL A 234 -4.51 -3.02 22.80
C VAL A 234 -4.48 -1.53 22.46
N ASP A 235 -5.36 -0.74 23.07
CA ASP A 235 -5.53 0.69 22.78
C ASP A 235 -4.62 1.60 23.63
N ASP A 236 -3.86 1.04 24.56
CA ASP A 236 -3.00 1.77 25.50
C ASP A 236 -1.50 1.81 25.13
N GLY A 237 -1.11 1.09 24.05
CA GLY A 237 0.28 1.03 23.59
C GLY A 237 1.20 0.17 24.45
N THR A 238 0.67 -0.83 25.15
CA THR A 238 1.42 -1.73 26.04
C THR A 238 1.63 -3.14 25.50
N HIS A 239 1.19 -3.41 24.27
CA HIS A 239 1.49 -4.67 23.59
C HIS A 239 3.01 -4.90 23.51
N PRO A 240 3.55 -6.12 23.74
CA PRO A 240 5.00 -6.33 23.76
C PRO A 240 5.70 -6.11 22.41
N LEU A 241 4.99 -6.27 21.28
CA LEU A 241 5.56 -6.27 19.94
C LEU A 241 5.01 -5.14 19.04
N TRP A 242 3.75 -4.75 19.24
CA TRP A 242 3.02 -3.90 18.31
C TRP A 242 2.53 -2.61 18.95
N ASP A 243 2.54 -1.52 18.19
CA ASP A 243 1.94 -0.24 18.52
C ASP A 243 2.32 0.30 19.90
N ARG A 244 3.58 0.13 20.28
CA ARG A 244 4.09 0.63 21.55
C ARG A 244 4.25 2.15 21.55
N ASN A 245 4.00 2.75 22.71
CA ASN A 245 4.13 4.21 22.84
C ASN A 245 5.56 4.72 22.58
N GLU A 246 6.56 3.89 22.81
CA GLU A 246 7.98 4.22 22.57
C GLU A 246 8.31 4.42 21.09
N VAL A 247 7.58 3.83 20.16
CA VAL A 247 7.83 3.98 18.71
C VAL A 247 7.71 5.45 18.27
N HIS A 248 6.86 6.24 18.94
CA HIS A 248 6.66 7.66 18.62
C HIS A 248 7.87 8.54 18.91
N GLU A 249 8.80 8.11 19.79
CA GLU A 249 10.08 8.82 19.98
C GLU A 249 10.98 8.67 18.73
N ILE A 250 10.98 7.50 18.11
CA ILE A 250 11.71 7.23 16.86
C ILE A 250 11.20 8.17 15.76
N TYR A 251 9.89 8.31 15.61
CA TYR A 251 9.31 9.16 14.57
C TYR A 251 9.52 10.65 14.83
N ARG A 252 9.55 11.09 16.06
CA ARG A 252 9.96 12.46 16.41
C ARG A 252 11.44 12.72 16.12
N GLU A 253 12.29 11.69 16.24
CA GLU A 253 13.69 11.78 15.83
C GLU A 253 13.80 11.93 14.30
N TRP A 254 13.08 11.11 13.52
CA TRP A 254 13.06 11.20 12.07
C TRP A 254 12.47 12.52 11.56
N ARG A 255 11.44 13.05 12.22
CA ARG A 255 10.90 14.36 11.89
C ARG A 255 11.98 15.44 11.93
N ARG A 256 12.90 15.39 12.90
CA ARG A 256 14.05 16.31 12.97
C ARG A 256 15.00 16.16 11.78
N VAL A 257 15.14 14.96 11.21
CA VAL A 257 15.89 14.75 9.95
C VAL A 257 15.14 15.38 8.79
N PHE A 258 13.86 15.11 8.64
CA PHE A 258 13.01 15.63 7.56
C PHE A 258 12.97 17.16 7.53
N ASP A 259 12.94 17.80 8.69
CA ASP A 259 12.86 19.26 8.84
C ASP A 259 14.15 19.99 8.45
N ARG A 260 15.26 19.28 8.21
CA ARG A 260 16.51 19.89 7.70
C ARG A 260 16.41 20.32 6.23
N TYR A 261 15.42 19.79 5.50
CA TYR A 261 15.23 20.00 4.07
C TYR A 261 14.22 21.10 3.79
N SER A 262 14.28 21.69 2.58
CA SER A 262 13.34 22.72 2.12
C SER A 262 12.85 22.40 0.70
N PRO A 263 11.58 22.03 0.53
CA PRO A 263 10.57 21.81 1.59
C PRO A 263 10.94 20.63 2.50
N PRO A 264 10.39 20.55 3.71
CA PRO A 264 10.57 19.40 4.60
C PRO A 264 10.13 18.10 3.91
N ARG A 265 10.83 17.00 4.21
CA ARG A 265 10.42 15.69 3.70
C ARG A 265 9.12 15.25 4.37
N SER A 266 8.34 14.46 3.64
CA SER A 266 7.06 13.93 4.11
C SER A 266 7.17 12.44 4.34
N ALA A 267 6.32 11.85 5.18
CA ALA A 267 6.25 10.42 5.35
C ALA A 267 4.82 9.93 5.52
N VAL A 268 4.60 8.65 5.17
CA VAL A 268 3.37 7.92 5.43
C VAL A 268 3.71 6.59 6.12
N ALA A 269 3.02 6.31 7.22
CA ALA A 269 3.17 5.07 7.96
C ALA A 269 2.32 3.94 7.36
N GLU A 270 2.92 2.77 7.17
CA GLU A 270 2.17 1.54 7.18
C GLU A 270 2.02 1.11 8.64
N ALA A 271 0.85 1.32 9.21
CA ALA A 271 0.59 1.01 10.61
C ALA A 271 -0.73 0.22 10.74
N TRP A 272 -0.62 -1.09 10.96
CA TRP A 272 -1.72 -2.00 11.24
C TRP A 272 -2.08 -1.92 12.72
N VAL A 273 -2.76 -0.84 13.10
CA VAL A 273 -3.13 -0.52 14.48
C VAL A 273 -4.61 -0.30 14.61
N LEU A 274 -5.12 -0.28 15.84
CA LEU A 274 -6.52 0.07 16.10
C LEU A 274 -6.82 1.47 15.54
N PRO A 275 -8.01 1.69 14.95
CA PRO A 275 -8.39 2.99 14.37
C PRO A 275 -8.21 4.16 15.35
N GLU A 276 -8.43 3.90 16.64
CA GLU A 276 -8.29 4.86 17.75
C GLU A 276 -6.84 5.28 18.00
N ARG A 277 -5.85 4.60 17.41
CA ARG A 277 -4.43 4.90 17.57
C ARG A 277 -3.74 5.35 16.29
N GLN A 278 -4.40 5.22 15.15
CA GLN A 278 -3.83 5.65 13.85
C GLN A 278 -3.40 7.11 13.84
N TYR A 279 -4.15 8.00 14.52
CA TYR A 279 -3.86 9.42 14.58
C TYR A 279 -2.48 9.73 15.20
N LEU A 280 -1.93 8.85 16.03
CA LEU A 280 -0.62 9.05 16.66
C LEU A 280 0.49 9.11 15.60
N TYR A 281 0.47 8.19 14.63
CA TYR A 281 1.46 8.12 13.55
C TYR A 281 1.33 9.29 12.56
N ALA A 282 0.11 9.78 12.37
CA ALA A 282 -0.20 10.84 11.41
C ALA A 282 0.08 12.26 11.91
N ARG A 283 0.51 12.44 13.15
CA ARG A 283 0.83 13.77 13.70
C ARG A 283 1.89 14.48 12.86
N PRO A 284 1.74 15.81 12.61
CA PRO A 284 2.75 16.59 11.89
C PRO A 284 4.13 16.61 12.57
N SER A 285 4.18 16.39 13.88
CA SER A 285 5.42 16.27 14.66
C SER A 285 6.12 14.92 14.53
N GLU A 286 5.51 13.98 13.80
CA GLU A 286 6.01 12.62 13.57
C GLU A 286 6.07 12.33 12.06
N LEU A 287 5.37 11.31 11.56
CA LEU A 287 5.43 10.95 10.13
C LEU A 287 4.54 11.84 9.25
N GLY A 288 3.42 12.33 9.79
CA GLY A 288 2.52 13.26 9.10
C GLY A 288 1.33 12.60 8.42
N GLN A 289 1.43 11.33 8.02
CA GLN A 289 0.33 10.53 7.50
C GLN A 289 0.44 9.06 7.91
N THR A 290 -0.68 8.34 7.88
CA THR A 290 -0.75 6.88 8.01
C THR A 290 -1.77 6.33 7.02
N PHE A 291 -1.57 5.12 6.50
CA PHE A 291 -2.54 4.49 5.62
C PHE A 291 -3.86 4.19 6.32
N ASN A 292 -4.95 4.51 5.65
CA ASN A 292 -6.30 4.13 6.06
C ASN A 292 -6.64 2.75 5.50
N PHE A 293 -6.22 1.69 6.18
CA PHE A 293 -6.50 0.32 5.76
C PHE A 293 -7.97 -0.08 5.90
N GLU A 294 -8.77 0.62 6.71
CA GLU A 294 -10.21 0.35 6.80
C GLU A 294 -10.90 0.56 5.44
N PHE A 295 -10.45 1.55 4.65
CA PHE A 295 -10.96 1.76 3.31
C PHE A 295 -10.53 0.65 2.33
N ALA A 296 -9.26 0.22 2.38
CA ALA A 296 -8.75 -0.88 1.57
C ALA A 296 -9.42 -2.24 1.91
N LYS A 297 -9.83 -2.44 3.18
CA LYS A 297 -10.52 -3.65 3.65
C LYS A 297 -12.01 -3.66 3.33
N ALA A 298 -12.61 -2.49 3.07
CA ALA A 298 -14.06 -2.35 2.92
C ALA A 298 -14.60 -3.21 1.76
N THR A 299 -15.69 -3.90 2.00
CA THR A 299 -16.48 -4.53 0.95
C THR A 299 -17.24 -3.45 0.16
N TRP A 300 -17.69 -3.76 -1.06
CA TRP A 300 -18.46 -2.82 -1.87
C TRP A 300 -19.91 -2.76 -1.36
N THR A 301 -20.10 -2.24 -0.15
CA THR A 301 -21.38 -1.98 0.48
C THR A 301 -21.43 -0.56 1.01
N TYR A 302 -22.63 0.01 1.13
CA TYR A 302 -22.82 1.34 1.72
C TYR A 302 -22.21 1.42 3.12
N ASP A 303 -22.55 0.46 4.00
CA ASP A 303 -22.20 0.51 5.43
C ASP A 303 -20.67 0.42 5.63
N ASP A 304 -20.00 -0.51 4.95
CA ASP A 304 -18.55 -0.67 5.09
C ASP A 304 -17.80 0.55 4.55
N MET A 305 -18.20 1.06 3.35
CA MET A 305 -17.57 2.23 2.74
C MET A 305 -17.80 3.50 3.55
N HIS A 306 -19.03 3.74 3.99
CA HIS A 306 -19.37 4.92 4.80
C HIS A 306 -18.59 4.90 6.14
N THR A 307 -18.59 3.76 6.82
CA THR A 307 -17.86 3.58 8.08
C THR A 307 -16.35 3.82 7.91
N ALA A 308 -15.75 3.28 6.84
CA ALA A 308 -14.33 3.46 6.57
C ALA A 308 -13.98 4.93 6.28
N ILE A 309 -14.84 5.64 5.55
CA ILE A 309 -14.67 7.07 5.28
C ILE A 309 -14.76 7.87 6.58
N GLU A 310 -15.78 7.65 7.41
CA GLU A 310 -15.95 8.37 8.67
C GLU A 310 -14.76 8.17 9.62
N LYS A 311 -14.28 6.93 9.78
CA LYS A 311 -13.10 6.62 10.59
C LYS A 311 -11.86 7.36 10.08
N GLY A 312 -11.62 7.35 8.77
CA GLY A 312 -10.48 8.05 8.17
C GLY A 312 -10.53 9.57 8.35
N LEU A 313 -11.70 10.18 8.19
CA LEU A 313 -11.90 11.62 8.41
C LEU A 313 -11.71 11.99 9.89
N LYS A 314 -12.23 11.16 10.80
CA LYS A 314 -12.06 11.36 12.24
C LYS A 314 -10.58 11.32 12.63
N ALA A 315 -9.84 10.30 12.19
CA ALA A 315 -8.41 10.17 12.46
C ALA A 315 -7.61 11.37 11.93
N ALA A 316 -7.96 11.87 10.73
CA ALA A 316 -7.35 13.06 10.15
C ALA A 316 -7.57 14.33 10.99
N VAL A 317 -8.77 14.52 11.53
CA VAL A 317 -9.07 15.65 12.44
C VAL A 317 -8.30 15.51 13.77
N GLU A 318 -8.29 14.30 14.34
CA GLU A 318 -7.62 14.04 15.63
C GLU A 318 -6.09 14.20 15.55
N SER A 319 -5.50 13.92 14.39
CA SER A 319 -4.06 14.08 14.14
C SER A 319 -3.63 15.48 13.71
N ASP A 320 -4.56 16.39 13.40
CA ASP A 320 -4.28 17.66 12.68
C ASP A 320 -3.55 17.42 11.34
N SER A 321 -3.94 16.37 10.63
CA SER A 321 -3.34 15.91 9.38
C SER A 321 -4.41 15.67 8.29
N ALA A 322 -4.05 14.95 7.24
CA ALA A 322 -4.94 14.54 6.17
C ALA A 322 -5.07 13.01 6.15
N SER A 323 -6.24 12.50 5.79
CA SER A 323 -6.45 11.08 5.56
C SER A 323 -5.71 10.61 4.31
N THR A 324 -5.52 9.31 4.20
CA THR A 324 -5.03 8.63 3.00
C THR A 324 -6.10 7.66 2.51
N TRP A 325 -6.27 7.54 1.22
CA TRP A 325 -7.25 6.65 0.61
C TRP A 325 -6.54 5.68 -0.31
N VAL A 326 -6.80 4.39 -0.15
CA VAL A 326 -6.12 3.30 -0.84
C VAL A 326 -7.14 2.22 -1.19
N LEU A 327 -7.32 1.91 -2.46
CA LEU A 327 -8.15 0.79 -2.90
C LEU A 327 -7.33 -0.49 -3.05
N SER A 328 -6.12 -0.39 -3.58
CA SER A 328 -5.20 -1.53 -3.81
C SER A 328 -3.76 -1.15 -3.48
N ASN A 329 -2.96 -2.17 -3.16
CA ASN A 329 -1.50 -2.09 -3.08
C ASN A 329 -0.89 -3.46 -3.45
N HIS A 330 0.41 -3.64 -3.26
CA HIS A 330 1.12 -4.87 -3.56
C HIS A 330 0.92 -6.01 -2.53
N ASP A 331 0.12 -5.78 -1.48
CA ASP A 331 -0.13 -6.73 -0.39
C ASP A 331 -1.57 -7.22 -0.33
N VAL A 332 -2.47 -6.62 -1.10
CA VAL A 332 -3.89 -7.01 -1.12
C VAL A 332 -4.34 -7.37 -2.53
N PRO A 333 -5.31 -8.29 -2.67
CA PRO A 333 -5.88 -8.63 -3.97
C PRO A 333 -6.45 -7.38 -4.67
N ARG A 334 -6.31 -7.30 -5.98
CA ARG A 334 -6.73 -6.14 -6.79
C ARG A 334 -8.20 -5.80 -6.59
N VAL A 335 -8.51 -4.52 -6.52
CA VAL A 335 -9.86 -4.00 -6.25
C VAL A 335 -10.89 -4.51 -7.25
N ALA A 336 -10.55 -4.61 -8.54
CA ALA A 336 -11.46 -5.12 -9.57
C ALA A 336 -11.91 -6.55 -9.26
N THR A 337 -10.99 -7.45 -8.90
CA THR A 337 -11.34 -8.82 -8.48
C THR A 337 -12.11 -8.83 -7.16
N ARG A 338 -11.66 -8.09 -6.14
CA ARG A 338 -12.39 -8.07 -4.85
C ARG A 338 -13.85 -7.68 -5.01
N TYR A 339 -14.13 -6.72 -5.90
CA TYR A 339 -15.48 -6.23 -6.15
C TYR A 339 -16.26 -7.05 -7.19
N ALA A 340 -15.58 -7.92 -7.95
CA ALA A 340 -16.20 -8.93 -8.82
C ALA A 340 -16.70 -10.15 -8.03
N LEU A 341 -16.08 -10.43 -6.88
CA LEU A 341 -16.41 -11.55 -6.02
C LEU A 341 -17.57 -11.24 -5.08
N PRO A 342 -18.19 -12.24 -4.40
CA PRO A 342 -19.27 -12.01 -3.45
C PRO A 342 -18.87 -11.04 -2.32
N GLN A 343 -19.69 -10.01 -2.08
CA GLN A 343 -19.47 -8.99 -1.05
C GLN A 343 -20.01 -9.48 0.30
N ILE A 344 -19.33 -10.45 0.89
CA ILE A 344 -19.74 -11.08 2.15
C ILE A 344 -18.78 -10.63 3.24
N LYS A 345 -19.31 -10.07 4.34
CA LYS A 345 -18.52 -9.73 5.51
C LYS A 345 -17.98 -11.00 6.17
N ALA A 346 -16.68 -11.15 6.18
CA ALA A 346 -15.97 -12.29 6.79
C ALA A 346 -15.23 -11.84 8.05
N THR A 347 -14.81 -12.81 8.87
CA THR A 347 -14.02 -12.53 10.09
C THR A 347 -12.62 -12.01 9.78
N ARG A 348 -12.02 -12.45 8.67
CA ARG A 348 -10.75 -11.95 8.15
C ARG A 348 -11.02 -11.08 6.94
N TYR A 349 -10.36 -9.92 6.87
CA TYR A 349 -10.45 -9.07 5.68
C TYR A 349 -9.97 -9.82 4.44
N HIS A 350 -10.60 -9.54 3.29
CA HIS A 350 -10.35 -10.17 1.99
C HIS A 350 -10.48 -11.71 1.96
N GLN A 351 -11.09 -12.35 2.96
CA GLN A 351 -11.19 -13.81 3.07
C GLN A 351 -11.73 -14.46 1.79
N ILE A 352 -12.75 -13.87 1.17
CA ILE A 352 -13.37 -14.40 -0.06
C ILE A 352 -12.34 -14.42 -1.21
N ALA A 353 -11.57 -13.34 -1.37
CA ALA A 353 -10.54 -13.27 -2.41
C ALA A 353 -9.37 -14.22 -2.12
N LEU A 354 -8.95 -14.35 -0.85
CA LEU A 354 -7.89 -15.28 -0.45
C LEU A 354 -8.31 -16.76 -0.65
N ASP A 355 -9.55 -17.11 -0.32
CA ASP A 355 -10.10 -18.45 -0.58
C ASP A 355 -10.22 -18.73 -2.10
N TRP A 356 -10.55 -17.70 -2.88
CA TRP A 356 -10.62 -17.78 -4.33
C TRP A 356 -9.22 -17.99 -4.95
N LEU A 357 -8.22 -17.23 -4.50
CA LEU A 357 -6.82 -17.39 -4.89
C LEU A 357 -6.29 -18.78 -4.56
N LEU A 358 -6.52 -19.28 -3.35
CA LEU A 358 -6.05 -20.60 -2.90
C LEU A 358 -6.57 -21.74 -3.80
N ARG A 359 -7.66 -21.54 -4.52
CA ARG A 359 -8.30 -22.51 -5.41
C ARG A 359 -8.17 -22.14 -6.89
N ASP A 360 -7.13 -21.42 -7.25
CA ASP A 360 -6.82 -21.03 -8.64
C ASP A 360 -8.03 -20.36 -9.33
N GLY A 361 -8.76 -19.51 -8.62
CA GLY A 361 -9.90 -18.79 -9.15
C GLY A 361 -11.21 -19.57 -9.24
N SER A 362 -11.31 -20.79 -8.72
CA SER A 362 -12.43 -21.70 -8.98
C SER A 362 -13.51 -21.77 -7.89
N SER A 363 -13.30 -21.15 -6.72
CA SER A 363 -14.26 -21.27 -5.58
C SER A 363 -15.47 -20.35 -5.69
N TYR A 364 -15.38 -19.27 -6.45
CA TYR A 364 -16.45 -18.30 -6.71
C TYR A 364 -16.38 -17.87 -8.17
N ASP A 365 -17.54 -17.49 -8.73
CA ASP A 365 -17.60 -16.86 -10.05
C ASP A 365 -17.10 -15.41 -9.94
N GLU A 366 -16.09 -15.04 -10.72
CA GLU A 366 -15.60 -13.68 -10.88
C GLU A 366 -16.41 -12.96 -11.97
N ASP A 367 -17.36 -12.12 -11.56
CA ASP A 367 -18.13 -11.28 -12.49
C ASP A 367 -17.30 -10.04 -12.86
N ARG A 368 -16.52 -10.14 -13.92
CA ARG A 368 -15.59 -9.06 -14.35
C ARG A 368 -16.31 -7.79 -14.79
N GLU A 369 -17.47 -7.88 -15.42
CA GLU A 369 -18.25 -6.70 -15.80
C GLU A 369 -18.74 -5.95 -14.55
N LEU A 370 -19.18 -6.67 -13.54
CA LEU A 370 -19.58 -6.10 -12.26
C LEU A 370 -18.38 -5.54 -11.51
N GLY A 371 -17.27 -6.27 -11.46
CA GLY A 371 -16.02 -5.84 -10.79
C GLY A 371 -15.47 -4.56 -11.37
N GLU A 372 -15.39 -4.47 -12.71
CA GLU A 372 -14.97 -3.25 -13.41
C GLU A 372 -15.90 -2.07 -13.12
N ARG A 373 -17.22 -2.26 -13.24
CA ARG A 373 -18.21 -1.21 -12.94
C ARG A 373 -18.05 -0.67 -11.51
N ARG A 374 -17.87 -1.55 -10.53
CA ARG A 374 -17.65 -1.18 -9.13
C ARG A 374 -16.30 -0.50 -8.90
N ALA A 375 -15.23 -0.99 -9.54
CA ALA A 375 -13.91 -0.36 -9.46
C ALA A 375 -13.94 1.07 -10.03
N ARG A 376 -14.61 1.29 -11.17
CA ARG A 376 -14.84 2.62 -11.75
C ARG A 376 -15.60 3.55 -10.79
N ALA A 377 -16.61 3.01 -10.11
CA ALA A 377 -17.38 3.78 -9.13
C ALA A 377 -16.54 4.09 -7.87
N ALA A 378 -15.77 3.14 -7.39
CA ALA A 378 -14.88 3.29 -6.24
C ALA A 378 -13.78 4.33 -6.49
N LEU A 379 -13.19 4.35 -7.69
CA LEU A 379 -12.26 5.38 -8.12
C LEU A 379 -12.82 6.79 -7.92
N LEU A 380 -14.03 7.06 -8.43
CA LEU A 380 -14.63 8.39 -8.30
C LEU A 380 -15.01 8.71 -6.86
N LEU A 381 -15.47 7.70 -6.08
CA LEU A 381 -15.71 7.85 -4.65
C LEU A 381 -14.43 8.26 -3.93
N GLU A 382 -13.33 7.52 -4.13
CA GLU A 382 -12.03 7.76 -3.51
C GLU A 382 -11.46 9.14 -3.86
N LEU A 383 -11.34 9.42 -5.15
CA LEU A 383 -10.64 10.62 -5.63
C LEU A 383 -11.36 11.93 -5.29
N ALA A 384 -12.63 11.92 -4.94
CA ALA A 384 -13.34 13.11 -4.47
C ALA A 384 -13.20 13.34 -2.95
N LEU A 385 -12.73 12.35 -2.18
CA LEU A 385 -12.51 12.51 -0.74
C LEU A 385 -11.37 13.50 -0.44
N PRO A 386 -11.43 14.20 0.71
CA PRO A 386 -10.34 15.03 1.18
C PRO A 386 -9.17 14.17 1.67
N GLY A 387 -7.96 14.54 1.33
CA GLY A 387 -6.75 13.79 1.69
C GLY A 387 -5.97 13.31 0.46
N SER A 388 -4.92 12.54 0.66
CA SER A 388 -4.15 11.92 -0.42
C SER A 388 -4.82 10.62 -0.92
N ALA A 389 -4.65 10.32 -2.20
CA ALA A 389 -5.13 9.09 -2.82
C ALA A 389 -3.95 8.30 -3.38
N TYR A 390 -3.97 6.99 -3.21
CA TYR A 390 -2.90 6.10 -3.67
C TYR A 390 -3.46 5.13 -4.72
N VAL A 391 -2.86 5.14 -5.89
CA VAL A 391 -3.22 4.27 -7.01
C VAL A 391 -2.13 3.23 -7.20
N TYR A 392 -2.47 1.96 -7.11
CA TYR A 392 -1.52 0.88 -7.36
C TYR A 392 -1.37 0.60 -8.86
N GLN A 393 -0.14 0.34 -9.31
CA GLN A 393 0.15 0.03 -10.72
C GLN A 393 -0.80 -1.05 -11.30
N GLY A 394 -1.38 -0.75 -12.47
CA GLY A 394 -2.36 -1.60 -13.14
C GLY A 394 -3.80 -1.42 -12.66
N GLU A 395 -4.04 -0.66 -11.60
CA GLU A 395 -5.39 -0.29 -11.18
C GLU A 395 -6.04 0.64 -12.20
N GLU A 396 -5.26 1.55 -12.77
CA GLU A 396 -5.67 2.43 -13.86
C GLU A 396 -5.99 1.68 -15.17
N LEU A 397 -5.51 0.45 -15.32
CA LEU A 397 -5.84 -0.43 -16.44
C LEU A 397 -7.05 -1.34 -16.13
N GLY A 398 -7.62 -1.25 -14.93
CA GLY A 398 -8.68 -2.17 -14.50
C GLY A 398 -8.23 -3.62 -14.35
N LEU A 399 -6.94 -3.87 -14.13
CA LEU A 399 -6.40 -5.22 -14.03
C LEU A 399 -7.04 -6.00 -12.89
N PHE A 400 -7.39 -7.25 -13.20
CA PHE A 400 -7.83 -8.25 -12.25
C PHE A 400 -6.64 -9.01 -11.66
N GLU A 401 -6.91 -9.71 -10.56
CA GLU A 401 -5.95 -10.59 -9.89
C GLU A 401 -5.65 -11.83 -10.72
N VAL A 402 -4.40 -12.29 -10.72
CA VAL A 402 -4.02 -13.54 -11.42
C VAL A 402 -4.03 -14.69 -10.41
N ALA A 403 -5.13 -15.44 -10.38
CA ALA A 403 -5.32 -16.51 -9.41
C ALA A 403 -4.61 -17.82 -9.74
N ASP A 404 -4.38 -18.10 -11.02
CA ASP A 404 -3.96 -19.40 -11.54
C ASP A 404 -2.44 -19.53 -11.78
N ILE A 405 -1.65 -18.65 -11.11
CA ILE A 405 -0.19 -18.79 -11.12
C ILE A 405 0.17 -20.19 -10.58
N PRO A 406 0.96 -20.99 -11.33
CA PRO A 406 1.39 -22.29 -10.86
C PRO A 406 2.17 -22.20 -9.56
N TRP A 407 1.92 -23.09 -8.60
CA TRP A 407 2.61 -23.10 -7.29
C TRP A 407 4.14 -23.06 -7.39
N ALA A 408 4.71 -23.66 -8.44
CA ALA A 408 6.17 -23.67 -8.66
C ALA A 408 6.72 -22.33 -9.17
N ALA A 409 5.86 -21.42 -9.60
CA ALA A 409 6.21 -20.08 -10.06
C ALA A 409 5.91 -18.98 -9.03
N LEU A 410 5.34 -19.34 -7.86
CA LEU A 410 5.09 -18.39 -6.77
C LEU A 410 6.40 -18.02 -6.09
N GLU A 411 6.56 -16.73 -5.82
CA GLU A 411 7.74 -16.14 -5.18
C GLU A 411 7.46 -15.67 -3.74
N ASP A 412 6.18 -15.46 -3.40
CA ASP A 412 5.78 -14.98 -2.07
C ASP A 412 6.11 -16.00 -0.97
N PRO A 413 6.81 -15.60 0.12
CA PRO A 413 7.15 -16.49 1.22
C PRO A 413 5.92 -17.11 1.90
N THR A 414 4.77 -16.47 1.88
CA THR A 414 3.52 -17.05 2.39
C THR A 414 3.16 -18.35 1.68
N ALA A 415 3.36 -18.40 0.36
CA ALA A 415 3.06 -19.61 -0.42
C ALA A 415 3.94 -20.81 -0.06
N THR A 416 5.19 -20.55 0.33
CA THR A 416 6.17 -21.60 0.69
C THR A 416 6.11 -22.00 2.15
N ASN A 417 5.78 -21.09 3.05
CA ASN A 417 5.89 -21.28 4.50
C ASN A 417 4.57 -21.66 5.18
N THR A 418 3.41 -21.44 4.52
CA THR A 418 2.11 -21.81 5.09
C THR A 418 1.66 -23.19 4.62
N HIS A 419 1.12 -23.99 5.54
CA HIS A 419 0.76 -25.38 5.29
C HIS A 419 -0.57 -25.77 5.94
N GLY A 420 -1.18 -26.86 5.42
CA GLY A 420 -2.42 -27.44 5.95
C GLY A 420 -3.59 -26.46 5.89
N PRO A 421 -4.36 -26.31 6.97
CA PRO A 421 -5.53 -25.42 7.01
C PRO A 421 -5.19 -23.91 6.88
N LYS A 422 -3.93 -23.56 7.14
CA LYS A 422 -3.42 -22.17 7.04
C LYS A 422 -2.70 -21.91 5.72
N ARG A 423 -2.75 -22.83 4.76
CA ARG A 423 -2.09 -22.67 3.46
C ARG A 423 -2.69 -21.50 2.71
N GLU A 424 -1.83 -20.65 2.17
CA GLU A 424 -2.20 -19.49 1.36
C GLU A 424 -1.33 -19.44 0.11
N LYS A 425 -1.83 -18.77 -0.93
CA LYS A 425 -1.11 -18.61 -2.20
C LYS A 425 -0.23 -17.37 -2.23
N GLY A 426 -0.39 -16.49 -1.25
CA GLY A 426 0.37 -15.26 -1.13
C GLY A 426 -0.15 -14.14 -2.04
N ARG A 427 0.73 -13.18 -2.35
CA ARG A 427 0.39 -11.88 -2.97
C ARG A 427 0.82 -11.77 -4.44
N ASP A 428 1.40 -12.82 -5.03
CA ASP A 428 1.97 -12.75 -6.38
C ASP A 428 0.95 -12.41 -7.46
N GLY A 429 -0.34 -12.74 -7.25
CA GLY A 429 -1.40 -12.47 -8.21
C GLY A 429 -1.59 -10.99 -8.53
N CYS A 430 -1.36 -10.08 -7.58
CA CYS A 430 -1.38 -8.64 -7.82
C CYS A 430 -0.01 -8.08 -8.28
N ARG A 431 1.05 -8.88 -8.26
CA ARG A 431 2.43 -8.50 -8.57
C ARG A 431 2.91 -8.92 -9.96
N VAL A 432 2.03 -9.52 -10.78
CA VAL A 432 2.35 -9.92 -12.16
C VAL A 432 2.74 -8.70 -12.99
N PRO A 433 3.81 -8.78 -13.82
CA PRO A 433 4.28 -7.70 -14.67
C PRO A 433 3.21 -7.06 -15.55
N LEU A 434 3.24 -5.72 -15.67
CA LEU A 434 2.22 -4.95 -16.38
C LEU A 434 2.22 -5.21 -17.90
N PRO A 435 1.03 -5.24 -18.54
CA PRO A 435 0.89 -5.27 -19.99
C PRO A 435 0.92 -3.84 -20.56
N TRP A 436 1.91 -3.53 -21.37
CA TRP A 436 2.05 -2.24 -22.04
C TRP A 436 1.47 -2.25 -23.47
N VAL A 437 1.48 -3.42 -24.13
CA VAL A 437 0.99 -3.60 -25.52
C VAL A 437 0.05 -4.79 -25.59
N ALA A 438 -1.03 -4.66 -26.35
CA ALA A 438 -2.07 -5.68 -26.48
C ALA A 438 -1.60 -6.97 -27.18
N ALA A 439 -0.55 -6.92 -27.99
CA ALA A 439 -0.05 -8.09 -28.70
C ALA A 439 1.04 -8.81 -27.89
N ASP A 440 0.81 -10.08 -27.56
CA ASP A 440 1.85 -10.95 -27.02
C ASP A 440 2.53 -11.69 -28.17
N ASP A 441 3.53 -11.08 -28.78
CA ASP A 441 4.30 -11.63 -29.88
C ASP A 441 5.82 -11.42 -29.69
N PRO A 442 6.67 -12.13 -30.47
CA PRO A 442 8.12 -11.99 -30.37
C PRO A 442 8.65 -10.56 -30.65
N ALA A 443 7.87 -9.72 -31.36
CA ALA A 443 8.26 -8.33 -31.60
C ALA A 443 8.18 -7.48 -30.32
N HIS A 444 7.50 -7.97 -29.28
CA HIS A 444 7.37 -7.32 -27.96
C HIS A 444 7.98 -8.16 -26.84
N GLY A 445 8.88 -9.08 -27.15
CA GLY A 445 9.54 -9.95 -26.16
C GLY A 445 8.66 -11.08 -25.61
N GLY A 446 7.46 -11.30 -26.17
CA GLY A 446 6.50 -12.29 -25.65
C GLY A 446 6.01 -11.98 -24.23
N SER A 447 5.93 -10.69 -23.86
CA SER A 447 5.63 -10.21 -22.50
C SER A 447 4.64 -9.05 -22.48
N PHE A 448 3.78 -8.92 -23.47
CA PHE A 448 2.88 -7.77 -23.63
C PHE A 448 3.62 -6.43 -23.50
N GLY A 449 4.85 -6.35 -24.03
CA GLY A 449 5.68 -5.15 -23.99
C GLY A 449 6.26 -4.81 -22.62
N PHE A 450 6.17 -5.69 -21.63
CA PHE A 450 6.88 -5.52 -20.35
C PHE A 450 8.39 -5.50 -20.56
N SER A 451 8.94 -6.50 -21.26
CA SER A 451 10.35 -6.58 -21.66
C SER A 451 10.54 -6.13 -23.12
N PRO A 452 11.77 -5.77 -23.56
CA PRO A 452 12.07 -5.50 -24.96
C PRO A 452 11.95 -6.73 -25.85
N ALA A 453 11.87 -6.53 -27.17
CA ALA A 453 11.64 -7.60 -28.15
C ALA A 453 12.76 -8.67 -28.18
N ASP A 454 13.95 -8.31 -27.79
CA ASP A 454 15.14 -9.16 -27.71
C ASP A 454 15.46 -9.63 -26.29
N ALA A 455 14.46 -9.70 -25.42
CA ALA A 455 14.65 -10.12 -24.04
C ALA A 455 15.20 -11.55 -23.94
N ASP A 456 16.19 -11.74 -23.09
CA ASP A 456 16.84 -13.03 -22.84
C ASP A 456 16.05 -13.91 -21.87
N ALA A 457 15.16 -13.32 -21.08
CA ALA A 457 14.39 -14.02 -20.05
C ALA A 457 12.87 -13.71 -20.16
N ALA A 458 12.06 -14.69 -19.76
CA ALA A 458 10.64 -14.46 -19.53
C ALA A 458 10.42 -13.57 -18.28
N PRO A 459 9.27 -12.87 -18.20
CA PRO A 459 8.87 -12.16 -16.97
C PRO A 459 8.92 -13.07 -15.74
N HIS A 460 9.37 -12.54 -14.61
CA HIS A 460 9.57 -13.30 -13.36
C HIS A 460 8.28 -13.99 -12.85
N LEU A 461 7.12 -13.40 -13.09
CA LEU A 461 5.82 -14.03 -12.89
C LEU A 461 5.09 -14.17 -14.23
N PRO A 462 4.35 -15.27 -14.45
CA PRO A 462 3.69 -15.54 -15.73
C PRO A 462 2.52 -14.58 -15.96
N GLN A 463 2.50 -13.93 -17.11
CA GLN A 463 1.39 -13.09 -17.56
C GLN A 463 0.31 -13.95 -18.24
N PRO A 464 -0.98 -13.84 -17.86
CA PRO A 464 -2.05 -14.57 -18.51
C PRO A 464 -2.40 -13.94 -19.87
N ALA A 465 -2.90 -14.75 -20.82
CA ALA A 465 -3.25 -14.28 -22.16
C ALA A 465 -4.29 -13.15 -22.19
N TRP A 466 -5.19 -13.10 -21.20
CA TRP A 466 -6.20 -12.04 -21.10
C TRP A 466 -5.63 -10.65 -20.76
N PHE A 467 -4.33 -10.54 -20.38
CA PHE A 467 -3.65 -9.26 -20.22
C PHE A 467 -3.69 -8.41 -21.49
N SER A 468 -3.75 -9.04 -22.67
CA SER A 468 -3.98 -8.36 -23.95
C SER A 468 -5.22 -7.46 -23.97
N ASP A 469 -6.25 -7.79 -23.18
CA ASP A 469 -7.49 -7.01 -23.14
C ASP A 469 -7.39 -5.74 -22.28
N TYR A 470 -6.41 -5.71 -21.38
CA TYR A 470 -6.15 -4.62 -20.41
C TYR A 470 -4.81 -3.92 -20.67
N ALA A 471 -4.20 -4.12 -21.84
CA ALA A 471 -2.91 -3.51 -22.12
C ALA A 471 -3.02 -1.99 -22.27
N ALA A 472 -1.98 -1.28 -21.82
CA ALA A 472 -1.99 0.18 -21.76
C ALA A 472 -2.24 0.86 -23.12
N ASP A 473 -1.70 0.33 -24.21
CA ASP A 473 -1.93 0.85 -25.57
C ASP A 473 -3.37 0.69 -26.04
N LYS A 474 -4.02 -0.41 -25.66
CA LYS A 474 -5.44 -0.66 -25.96
C LYS A 474 -6.35 0.27 -25.15
N GLU A 475 -6.07 0.41 -23.86
CA GLU A 475 -6.77 1.33 -22.96
C GLU A 475 -6.59 2.80 -23.39
N GLU A 476 -5.39 3.18 -23.87
CA GLU A 476 -5.09 4.53 -24.38
C GLU A 476 -5.92 4.85 -25.65
N ALA A 477 -6.22 3.87 -26.47
CA ALA A 477 -6.97 4.03 -27.71
C ALA A 477 -8.49 4.12 -27.48
N ASP A 478 -9.00 3.70 -26.32
CA ASP A 478 -10.43 3.70 -25.99
C ASP A 478 -10.77 4.85 -25.03
N PRO A 479 -11.53 5.89 -25.47
CA PRO A 479 -11.93 6.99 -24.60
C PRO A 479 -12.92 6.58 -23.49
N THR A 480 -13.44 5.35 -23.50
CA THR A 480 -14.35 4.81 -22.48
C THR A 480 -13.65 3.86 -21.50
N SER A 481 -12.35 3.64 -21.69
CA SER A 481 -11.54 2.72 -20.90
C SER A 481 -11.41 3.14 -19.43
N MET A 482 -10.88 2.22 -18.61
CA MET A 482 -10.52 2.53 -17.22
C MET A 482 -9.41 3.60 -17.16
N LEU A 483 -8.38 3.48 -18.00
CA LEU A 483 -7.27 4.44 -18.09
C LEU A 483 -7.77 5.86 -18.45
N ALA A 484 -8.70 5.97 -19.39
CA ALA A 484 -9.29 7.25 -19.76
C ALA A 484 -10.03 7.88 -18.56
N LEU A 485 -10.81 7.09 -17.82
CA LEU A 485 -11.52 7.54 -16.62
C LEU A 485 -10.55 7.99 -15.51
N TYR A 486 -9.48 7.21 -15.23
CA TYR A 486 -8.44 7.57 -14.26
C TYR A 486 -7.79 8.91 -14.61
N ARG A 487 -7.40 9.07 -15.88
CA ARG A 487 -6.78 10.31 -16.37
C ARG A 487 -7.70 11.52 -16.18
N ASP A 488 -8.93 11.39 -16.63
CA ASP A 488 -9.91 12.48 -16.52
C ASP A 488 -10.19 12.83 -15.05
N ALA A 489 -10.35 11.82 -14.18
CA ALA A 489 -10.59 12.00 -12.76
C ALA A 489 -9.39 12.64 -12.04
N LEU A 490 -8.16 12.17 -12.27
CA LEU A 490 -6.96 12.72 -11.65
C LEU A 490 -6.71 14.17 -12.07
N TRP A 491 -6.81 14.48 -13.36
CA TRP A 491 -6.66 15.85 -13.84
C TRP A 491 -7.78 16.79 -13.36
N LEU A 492 -9.00 16.29 -13.26
CA LEU A 492 -10.12 17.06 -12.74
C LEU A 492 -9.97 17.28 -11.22
N ARG A 493 -9.57 16.26 -10.45
CA ARG A 493 -9.27 16.36 -9.04
C ARG A 493 -8.24 17.44 -8.74
N ARG A 494 -7.13 17.52 -9.49
CA ARG A 494 -6.10 18.56 -9.33
C ARG A 494 -6.66 19.98 -9.45
N LYS A 495 -7.73 20.17 -10.23
CA LYS A 495 -8.42 21.46 -10.40
C LYS A 495 -9.46 21.73 -9.31
N LEU A 496 -10.07 20.69 -8.76
CA LEU A 496 -11.24 20.80 -7.89
C LEU A 496 -10.92 20.62 -6.40
N ARG A 497 -9.78 20.02 -6.05
CA ARG A 497 -9.45 19.76 -4.64
C ARG A 497 -9.47 21.04 -3.81
N GLY A 498 -10.07 20.94 -2.63
CA GLY A 498 -10.22 22.03 -1.67
C GLY A 498 -9.32 21.86 -0.44
N CYS A 499 -9.81 22.28 0.72
CA CYS A 499 -9.14 22.03 2.00
C CYS A 499 -9.09 20.53 2.31
N ALA A 500 -8.00 20.07 2.98
CA ALA A 500 -7.74 18.65 3.17
C ALA A 500 -8.86 17.88 3.86
N ASN A 501 -9.53 18.44 4.85
CA ASN A 501 -10.54 17.76 5.65
C ASN A 501 -11.96 18.34 5.51
N ASP A 502 -12.23 19.14 4.47
CA ASP A 502 -13.55 19.68 4.23
C ASP A 502 -14.46 18.65 3.55
N LEU A 503 -15.50 18.25 4.21
CA LEU A 503 -16.54 17.37 3.67
C LEU A 503 -17.85 17.62 4.40
N ALA A 504 -18.94 17.74 3.65
CA ALA A 504 -20.30 17.79 4.17
C ALA A 504 -21.13 16.66 3.55
N TRP A 505 -21.65 15.77 4.38
CA TRP A 505 -22.55 14.73 3.94
C TRP A 505 -23.86 15.31 3.39
N LEU A 506 -24.41 14.66 2.37
CA LEU A 506 -25.70 14.97 1.78
C LEU A 506 -26.62 13.77 1.94
N ASP A 507 -27.83 14.02 2.43
CA ASP A 507 -28.87 13.00 2.54
C ASP A 507 -29.72 12.96 1.28
N LEU A 508 -29.49 11.97 0.42
CA LEU A 508 -30.24 11.77 -0.82
C LEU A 508 -31.25 10.60 -0.74
N ASP A 509 -31.17 9.77 0.30
CA ASP A 509 -32.02 8.58 0.47
C ASP A 509 -32.69 8.47 1.86
N GLY A 510 -32.55 9.49 2.71
CA GLY A 510 -33.13 9.54 4.06
C GLY A 510 -32.38 8.73 5.10
N ARG A 511 -31.12 8.34 4.85
CA ARG A 511 -30.31 7.51 5.76
C ARG A 511 -29.35 8.29 6.64
N THR A 512 -28.92 9.48 6.23
CA THR A 512 -28.06 10.35 7.06
C THR A 512 -28.82 10.76 8.33
N GLY A 513 -28.39 10.21 9.46
CA GLY A 513 -29.03 10.46 10.77
C GLY A 513 -29.75 9.25 11.36
N LEU A 514 -29.78 8.10 10.72
CA LEU A 514 -30.18 6.85 11.36
C LEU A 514 -29.01 6.38 12.24
N ALA A 515 -29.33 6.10 13.52
CA ALA A 515 -28.37 5.56 14.47
C ALA A 515 -27.78 4.22 13.95
N ASP A 516 -26.51 3.99 14.24
CA ASP A 516 -25.81 2.73 13.99
C ASP A 516 -26.71 1.53 14.37
N GLY A 517 -27.00 0.64 13.40
CA GLY A 517 -27.70 -0.62 13.68
C GLY A 517 -29.07 -0.84 13.04
N ALA A 518 -29.51 -0.02 12.10
CA ALA A 518 -30.68 -0.37 11.28
C ALA A 518 -30.28 -1.46 10.26
N GLU A 519 -30.20 -2.72 10.72
CA GLU A 519 -29.98 -3.88 9.86
C GLU A 519 -31.12 -4.01 8.83
N GLY A 520 -30.81 -4.09 7.53
CA GLY A 520 -31.65 -4.74 6.54
C GLY A 520 -32.12 -3.95 5.34
N ALA A 521 -31.43 -2.90 4.88
CA ALA A 521 -31.71 -2.35 3.56
C ALA A 521 -30.55 -2.62 2.61
N GLU A 522 -30.75 -3.55 1.65
CA GLU A 522 -29.85 -3.74 0.53
C GLU A 522 -29.69 -2.42 -0.25
N GLY A 523 -28.48 -1.84 -0.25
CA GLY A 523 -28.13 -0.63 -0.99
C GLY A 523 -28.26 0.66 -0.19
N GLY A 524 -27.68 1.74 -0.70
CA GLY A 524 -27.68 3.09 -0.13
C GLY A 524 -26.97 4.05 -1.07
N VAL A 525 -26.99 5.34 -0.74
CA VAL A 525 -26.32 6.38 -1.51
C VAL A 525 -25.32 7.09 -0.61
N ILE A 526 -24.03 6.99 -0.92
CA ILE A 526 -23.01 7.84 -0.35
C ILE A 526 -22.98 9.12 -1.18
N ALA A 527 -23.27 10.26 -0.53
CA ALA A 527 -23.18 11.56 -1.18
C ALA A 527 -22.53 12.56 -0.23
N TYR A 528 -21.55 13.30 -0.74
CA TYR A 528 -20.86 14.35 0.01
C TYR A 528 -20.44 15.49 -0.88
N ARG A 529 -20.29 16.67 -0.29
CA ARG A 529 -19.92 17.91 -0.95
C ARG A 529 -18.66 18.51 -0.30
N ARG A 530 -17.78 19.02 -1.15
CA ARG A 530 -16.62 19.83 -0.77
C ARG A 530 -17.01 21.32 -0.71
N ASP A 531 -16.25 22.14 0.00
CA ASP A 531 -16.50 23.57 0.23
C ASP A 531 -16.75 24.36 -1.04
N ASN A 532 -16.09 24.00 -2.14
CA ASN A 532 -16.24 24.66 -3.44
C ASN A 532 -17.44 24.20 -4.26
N GLY A 533 -18.33 23.37 -3.68
CA GLY A 533 -19.51 22.83 -4.37
C GLY A 533 -19.25 21.55 -5.18
N TRP A 534 -18.01 21.07 -5.26
CA TRP A 534 -17.73 19.76 -5.84
C TRP A 534 -18.36 18.65 -5.00
N THR A 535 -19.22 17.87 -5.64
CA THR A 535 -20.05 16.85 -5.00
C THR A 535 -19.80 15.49 -5.65
N CYS A 536 -19.62 14.47 -4.85
CA CYS A 536 -19.61 13.06 -5.27
C CYS A 536 -20.90 12.39 -4.81
N VAL A 537 -21.50 11.60 -5.70
CA VAL A 537 -22.64 10.72 -5.40
C VAL A 537 -22.32 9.32 -5.87
N THR A 538 -22.43 8.33 -4.99
CA THR A 538 -22.22 6.90 -5.30
C THR A 538 -23.46 6.12 -4.91
N ASN A 539 -24.03 5.37 -5.86
CA ASN A 539 -25.22 4.57 -5.66
C ASN A 539 -24.88 3.08 -5.51
N PHE A 540 -25.02 2.54 -4.32
CA PHE A 540 -24.90 1.10 -4.01
C PHE A 540 -26.22 0.34 -4.20
N GLY A 541 -27.35 1.07 -4.27
CA GLY A 541 -28.70 0.50 -4.33
C GLY A 541 -29.16 0.15 -5.74
N ALA A 542 -30.07 -0.81 -5.84
CA ALA A 542 -30.62 -1.27 -7.13
C ALA A 542 -31.49 -0.20 -7.83
N ALA A 543 -32.08 0.72 -7.08
CA ALA A 543 -32.91 1.78 -7.66
C ALA A 543 -32.05 2.93 -8.20
N PRO A 544 -32.31 3.42 -9.44
CA PRO A 544 -31.63 4.60 -9.95
C PRO A 544 -31.91 5.85 -9.13
N VAL A 545 -30.88 6.68 -8.88
CA VAL A 545 -30.94 7.88 -8.02
C VAL A 545 -30.90 9.16 -8.84
N GLU A 546 -31.75 10.13 -8.48
CA GLU A 546 -31.67 11.47 -9.06
C GLU A 546 -30.44 12.23 -8.53
N LEU A 547 -29.70 12.84 -9.43
CA LEU A 547 -28.55 13.65 -9.06
C LEU A 547 -29.01 15.02 -8.55
N PRO A 548 -28.31 15.62 -7.57
CA PRO A 548 -28.53 17.00 -7.16
C PRO A 548 -28.45 17.97 -8.36
N ALA A 549 -29.22 19.05 -8.30
CA ALA A 549 -29.21 20.06 -9.36
C ALA A 549 -27.82 20.70 -9.49
N GLY A 550 -27.20 20.51 -10.64
CA GLY A 550 -25.84 20.97 -10.91
C GLY A 550 -25.32 20.51 -12.27
N ARG A 551 -24.08 20.86 -12.56
CA ARG A 551 -23.39 20.40 -13.78
C ARG A 551 -22.67 19.09 -13.51
N VAL A 552 -23.08 18.01 -14.17
CA VAL A 552 -22.34 16.75 -14.15
C VAL A 552 -20.96 16.97 -14.78
N LEU A 553 -19.91 16.59 -14.07
CA LEU A 553 -18.51 16.73 -14.47
C LEU A 553 -17.95 15.43 -15.03
N LEU A 554 -18.24 14.32 -14.35
CA LEU A 554 -17.73 12.99 -14.66
C LEU A 554 -18.69 11.92 -14.10
N THR A 555 -18.80 10.78 -14.78
CA THR A 555 -19.57 9.62 -14.32
C THR A 555 -18.77 8.34 -14.56
N SER A 556 -18.86 7.39 -13.63
CA SER A 556 -18.21 6.07 -13.77
C SER A 556 -18.90 5.16 -14.78
N SER A 557 -20.18 5.41 -15.04
CA SER A 557 -21.03 4.72 -16.03
C SER A 557 -22.03 5.70 -16.64
N PRO A 558 -22.58 5.43 -17.83
CA PRO A 558 -23.63 6.27 -18.42
C PRO A 558 -24.86 6.39 -17.51
N LEU A 559 -25.45 7.59 -17.45
CA LEU A 559 -26.71 7.81 -16.73
C LEU A 559 -27.88 7.19 -17.51
N ALA A 560 -28.80 6.54 -16.79
CA ALA A 560 -30.06 6.04 -17.35
C ALA A 560 -31.17 7.08 -17.11
N ASP A 561 -31.72 7.67 -18.18
CA ASP A 561 -32.73 8.74 -18.10
C ASP A 561 -32.32 9.88 -17.15
N GLY A 562 -31.03 10.24 -17.15
CA GLY A 562 -30.47 11.29 -16.31
C GLY A 562 -30.24 10.89 -14.84
N ARG A 563 -30.43 9.63 -14.48
CA ARG A 563 -30.29 9.08 -13.14
C ARG A 563 -29.04 8.20 -13.01
N LEU A 564 -28.46 8.18 -11.84
CA LEU A 564 -27.31 7.36 -11.49
C LEU A 564 -27.74 5.92 -11.19
N THR A 565 -27.25 4.98 -11.97
CA THR A 565 -27.59 3.53 -11.84
C THR A 565 -26.87 2.89 -10.66
N GLN A 566 -27.22 1.64 -10.35
CA GLN A 566 -26.54 0.84 -9.33
C GLN A 566 -25.05 0.68 -9.63
N ASP A 567 -24.24 0.60 -8.58
CA ASP A 567 -22.77 0.40 -8.65
C ASP A 567 -22.09 1.45 -9.55
N SER A 568 -22.54 2.72 -9.43
CA SER A 568 -21.95 3.83 -10.18
C SER A 568 -21.79 5.09 -9.35
N SER A 569 -20.89 5.97 -9.78
CA SER A 569 -20.56 7.24 -9.14
C SER A 569 -20.62 8.39 -10.12
N ALA A 570 -20.95 9.58 -9.61
CA ALA A 570 -20.93 10.82 -10.41
C ALA A 570 -20.28 11.97 -9.63
N TRP A 571 -19.53 12.81 -10.33
CA TRP A 571 -19.06 14.09 -9.85
C TRP A 571 -19.92 15.22 -10.43
N ILE A 572 -20.32 16.12 -9.57
CA ILE A 572 -21.23 17.20 -9.89
C ILE A 572 -20.67 18.50 -9.32
N MET A 573 -20.77 19.59 -10.07
CA MET A 573 -20.56 20.92 -9.54
C MET A 573 -21.92 21.55 -9.25
N LEU A 574 -22.23 21.71 -7.97
CA LEU A 574 -23.43 22.45 -7.56
C LEU A 574 -23.23 23.93 -7.87
N GLY A 575 -24.23 24.60 -8.46
CA GLY A 575 -24.20 26.02 -8.65
C GLY A 575 -24.15 26.78 -7.32
N GLU A 576 -23.59 27.99 -7.29
CA GLU A 576 -23.82 28.92 -6.19
C GLU A 576 -25.34 29.13 -6.06
N MET A 577 -25.92 28.80 -4.87
CA MET A 577 -27.30 29.13 -4.57
C MET A 577 -27.47 30.62 -4.36
#